data_da8e663198a5ad37986012cb16fe3973
#
_entry.id   da8e663198a5ad37986012cb16fe3973
#
_cell.length_a   1.000
_cell.length_b   1.000
_cell.length_c   1.000
_cell.angle_alpha   90.00
_cell.angle_beta   90.00
_cell.angle_gamma   90.00
#
_symmetry.space_group_name_H-M   'P 1'
#
loop_
_entity.id
_entity.type
_entity.pdbx_description
1 polymer ?
#
loop_
_entity_poly.entity_id
_entity_poly.type
_entity_poly.pdbx_seq_one_letter_code
_entity_poly.pdbx_strand_id
1 'polypeptide(L)'
;MEEFAQQEEIDSKYVILEKIGSGGQANIFRVVKNGTNEEYAAKVFKKDSFYITNEINMLQEVKQYQCPYIINIIDSGEGRIIRKNRKTKVRKYFVLEKEPNGNILDYIYFKKGGIGELSSKIIFQKILIGIQCLHKHNIFHSDIKLDNIVLDENISPKICDFGYACFYSPESKCIGGTKIYQPPEVNDEKNFDGIKGDIFYLASVLMILTAGIPAFSKPTKSDSYFKKIYDDQYELYWNKMDSILNITLSPEFKDLFWKMASFEPKKRPTIDIILKHPWFNEINDIKKNNPKKFEELEEKIKKFFTDLVEFVKEDNIEVLKKEDLESQNVIEVFQIIKMIKLLIQMQSLNLLILQ
;
A
#
# COMPACT_ATOMS: atom_id res chain seq x y z
N MET A 1 -8.59 -34.01 35.48
CA MET A 1 -8.01 -34.09 34.13
C MET A 1 -8.14 -32.68 33.55
N GLU A 2 -7.05 -31.95 33.52
CA GLU A 2 -7.02 -30.65 32.83
C GLU A 2 -7.23 -30.95 31.35
N GLU A 3 -8.32 -30.39 30.78
CA GLU A 3 -8.58 -30.34 29.36
C GLU A 3 -7.43 -29.56 28.73
N PHE A 4 -6.44 -30.25 28.13
CA PHE A 4 -5.44 -29.59 27.30
C PHE A 4 -6.22 -28.86 26.18
N ALA A 5 -6.36 -27.55 26.30
CA ALA A 5 -6.99 -26.71 25.30
C ALA A 5 -6.26 -26.95 23.97
N GLN A 6 -6.93 -27.57 23.02
CA GLN A 6 -6.36 -27.87 21.70
C GLN A 6 -5.81 -26.58 21.08
N GLN A 7 -4.51 -26.53 20.88
CA GLN A 7 -3.82 -25.40 20.31
C GLN A 7 -4.26 -25.20 18.85
N GLU A 8 -4.51 -23.94 18.45
CA GLU A 8 -4.82 -23.64 17.06
C GLU A 8 -3.54 -23.66 16.23
N GLU A 9 -3.52 -24.39 15.10
CA GLU A 9 -2.30 -24.67 14.34
C GLU A 9 -2.53 -24.64 12.82
N ILE A 10 -1.45 -24.36 12.10
CA ILE A 10 -1.34 -24.54 10.65
C ILE A 10 -0.34 -25.65 10.40
N ASP A 11 -0.83 -26.77 9.86
CA ASP A 11 -0.05 -27.93 9.40
C ASP A 11 0.95 -28.48 10.42
N SER A 12 0.64 -28.37 11.71
CA SER A 12 1.54 -28.73 12.83
C SER A 12 2.91 -28.03 12.80
N LYS A 13 3.08 -27.03 11.91
CA LYS A 13 4.31 -26.25 11.77
C LYS A 13 4.23 -24.90 12.48
N TYR A 14 3.04 -24.32 12.56
CA TYR A 14 2.83 -22.97 13.08
C TYR A 14 1.69 -22.94 14.07
N VAL A 15 1.92 -22.36 15.23
CA VAL A 15 0.89 -22.04 16.24
C VAL A 15 0.22 -20.74 15.88
N ILE A 16 -1.10 -20.73 15.82
CA ILE A 16 -1.88 -19.50 15.61
C ILE A 16 -2.02 -18.78 16.94
N LEU A 17 -1.53 -17.53 17.01
CA LEU A 17 -1.65 -16.66 18.16
C LEU A 17 -2.96 -15.87 18.11
N GLU A 18 -3.16 -15.16 17.01
CA GLU A 18 -4.36 -14.36 16.82
C GLU A 18 -4.63 -14.12 15.32
N LYS A 19 -5.86 -13.68 15.03
CA LYS A 19 -6.24 -13.24 13.69
C LYS A 19 -5.99 -11.73 13.58
N ILE A 20 -5.10 -11.32 12.67
CA ILE A 20 -4.71 -9.93 12.46
C ILE A 20 -5.37 -9.30 11.22
N GLY A 21 -6.03 -10.10 10.35
CA GLY A 21 -6.71 -9.57 9.17
C GLY A 21 -7.73 -10.53 8.59
N SER A 22 -8.66 -10.01 7.80
CA SER A 22 -9.68 -10.79 7.08
C SER A 22 -10.07 -10.07 5.81
N GLY A 23 -9.90 -10.73 4.68
CA GLY A 23 -10.40 -10.30 3.38
C GLY A 23 -11.42 -11.28 2.80
N GLY A 24 -11.93 -11.01 1.61
CA GLY A 24 -12.87 -11.89 0.91
C GLY A 24 -12.32 -13.29 0.67
N GLN A 25 -11.05 -13.41 0.31
CA GLN A 25 -10.40 -14.67 -0.10
C GLN A 25 -9.64 -15.38 1.01
N ALA A 26 -9.10 -14.66 2.01
CA ALA A 26 -8.22 -15.22 3.03
C ALA A 26 -8.43 -14.60 4.42
N ASN A 27 -7.93 -15.29 5.44
CA ASN A 27 -7.66 -14.73 6.76
C ASN A 27 -6.16 -14.63 6.97
N ILE A 28 -5.72 -13.60 7.68
CA ILE A 28 -4.32 -13.40 8.04
C ILE A 28 -4.20 -13.61 9.56
N PHE A 29 -3.23 -14.40 9.94
CA PHE A 29 -2.96 -14.76 11.34
C PHE A 29 -1.53 -14.40 11.72
N ARG A 30 -1.37 -13.89 12.94
CA ARG A 30 -0.06 -13.89 13.59
C ARG A 30 0.20 -15.32 14.08
N VAL A 31 1.35 -15.84 13.71
CA VAL A 31 1.75 -17.23 14.04
C VAL A 31 3.16 -17.28 14.58
N VAL A 32 3.45 -18.33 15.35
CA VAL A 32 4.82 -18.69 15.79
C VAL A 32 5.16 -20.03 15.19
N LYS A 33 6.39 -20.18 14.70
CA LYS A 33 6.89 -21.43 14.20
C LYS A 33 7.12 -22.40 15.37
N ASN A 34 6.57 -23.62 15.28
CA ASN A 34 6.68 -24.62 16.32
C ASN A 34 8.15 -24.88 16.72
N GLY A 35 8.41 -24.90 18.03
CA GLY A 35 9.73 -25.11 18.58
C GLY A 35 10.65 -23.88 18.54
N THR A 36 10.14 -22.71 18.17
CA THR A 36 10.88 -21.43 18.16
C THR A 36 10.02 -20.33 18.79
N ASN A 37 10.60 -19.11 18.93
CA ASN A 37 9.89 -17.89 19.28
C ASN A 37 9.75 -16.95 18.06
N GLU A 38 10.00 -17.46 16.84
CA GLU A 38 9.95 -16.64 15.63
C GLU A 38 8.51 -16.39 15.18
N GLU A 39 8.13 -15.15 15.12
CA GLU A 39 6.79 -14.72 14.71
C GLU A 39 6.72 -14.41 13.22
N TYR A 40 5.58 -14.76 12.61
CA TYR A 40 5.31 -14.58 11.20
C TYR A 40 3.86 -14.17 10.95
N ALA A 41 3.55 -13.75 9.72
CA ALA A 41 2.19 -13.54 9.22
C ALA A 41 1.79 -14.70 8.29
N ALA A 42 0.73 -15.45 8.63
CA ALA A 42 0.23 -16.53 7.79
C ALA A 42 -1.07 -16.11 7.09
N LYS A 43 -1.08 -16.13 5.76
CA LYS A 43 -2.28 -15.94 4.93
C LYS A 43 -2.89 -17.30 4.62
N VAL A 44 -4.06 -17.58 5.20
CA VAL A 44 -4.79 -18.85 5.05
C VAL A 44 -6.03 -18.61 4.22
N PHE A 45 -6.14 -19.30 3.10
CA PHE A 45 -7.20 -19.10 2.13
C PHE A 45 -8.51 -19.79 2.52
N LYS A 46 -9.63 -19.15 2.23
CA LYS A 46 -10.97 -19.67 2.55
C LYS A 46 -11.45 -20.70 1.54
N LYS A 47 -11.06 -20.54 0.27
CA LYS A 47 -11.38 -21.41 -0.86
C LYS A 47 -10.17 -21.44 -1.78
N ASP A 48 -10.08 -22.43 -2.66
CA ASP A 48 -9.04 -22.48 -3.70
C ASP A 48 -9.43 -21.59 -4.89
N SER A 49 -8.43 -20.97 -5.53
CA SER A 49 -8.59 -20.18 -6.75
C SER A 49 -7.28 -20.07 -7.51
N PHE A 50 -7.36 -19.74 -8.80
CA PHE A 50 -6.20 -19.46 -9.65
C PHE A 50 -5.28 -18.38 -9.04
N TYR A 51 -5.86 -17.30 -8.52
CA TYR A 51 -5.11 -16.18 -7.95
C TYR A 51 -4.22 -16.58 -6.78
N ILE A 52 -4.62 -17.59 -5.99
CA ILE A 52 -3.84 -18.09 -4.85
C ILE A 52 -2.56 -18.75 -5.33
N THR A 53 -2.67 -19.63 -6.32
CA THR A 53 -1.51 -20.31 -6.89
C THR A 53 -0.58 -19.31 -7.56
N ASN A 54 -1.14 -18.32 -8.28
CA ASN A 54 -0.37 -17.24 -8.88
C ASN A 54 0.38 -16.43 -7.81
N GLU A 55 -0.28 -16.02 -6.72
CA GLU A 55 0.34 -15.25 -5.64
C GLU A 55 1.52 -16.00 -5.00
N ILE A 56 1.35 -17.30 -4.71
CA ILE A 56 2.41 -18.15 -4.15
C ILE A 56 3.59 -18.25 -5.12
N ASN A 57 3.33 -18.53 -6.39
CA ASN A 57 4.37 -18.66 -7.41
C ASN A 57 5.13 -17.34 -7.60
N MET A 58 4.43 -16.21 -7.67
CA MET A 58 5.06 -14.89 -7.79
C MET A 58 5.91 -14.54 -6.57
N LEU A 59 5.43 -14.81 -5.35
CA LEU A 59 6.21 -14.58 -4.14
C LEU A 59 7.47 -15.45 -4.09
N GLN A 60 7.39 -16.72 -4.51
CA GLN A 60 8.54 -17.61 -4.61
C GLN A 60 9.55 -17.15 -5.66
N GLU A 61 9.07 -16.66 -6.80
CA GLU A 61 9.91 -16.08 -7.85
C GLU A 61 10.62 -14.83 -7.37
N VAL A 62 9.87 -13.87 -6.81
CA VAL A 62 10.39 -12.57 -6.38
C VAL A 62 11.38 -12.69 -5.22
N LYS A 63 11.23 -13.71 -4.35
CA LYS A 63 12.18 -14.03 -3.27
C LYS A 63 13.62 -14.16 -3.76
N GLN A 64 13.83 -14.69 -4.97
CA GLN A 64 15.16 -14.89 -5.54
C GLN A 64 15.90 -13.59 -5.80
N TYR A 65 15.19 -12.47 -5.95
CA TYR A 65 15.78 -11.18 -6.26
C TYR A 65 16.35 -10.44 -5.04
N GLN A 66 16.06 -10.93 -3.84
CA GLN A 66 16.58 -10.42 -2.55
C GLN A 66 16.39 -8.89 -2.41
N CYS A 67 15.27 -8.35 -2.90
CA CYS A 67 14.98 -6.93 -2.81
C CYS A 67 14.48 -6.56 -1.40
N PRO A 68 15.11 -5.63 -0.68
CA PRO A 68 14.73 -5.28 0.69
C PRO A 68 13.35 -4.60 0.80
N TYR A 69 12.80 -4.10 -0.32
CA TYR A 69 11.52 -3.39 -0.37
C TYR A 69 10.38 -4.26 -0.91
N ILE A 70 10.54 -5.57 -0.90
CA ILE A 70 9.53 -6.55 -1.26
C ILE A 70 9.39 -7.53 -0.10
N ILE A 71 8.13 -7.86 0.26
CA ILE A 71 7.83 -8.82 1.33
C ILE A 71 8.43 -10.19 1.02
N ASN A 72 9.01 -10.83 2.04
CA ASN A 72 9.64 -12.12 1.87
C ASN A 72 8.70 -13.28 2.25
N ILE A 73 8.56 -14.27 1.37
CA ILE A 73 7.85 -15.51 1.68
C ILE A 73 8.80 -16.48 2.42
N ILE A 74 8.33 -16.98 3.56
CA ILE A 74 9.06 -17.92 4.42
C ILE A 74 8.73 -19.37 4.05
N ASP A 75 7.41 -19.67 3.96
CA ASP A 75 6.90 -21.03 3.69
C ASP A 75 5.58 -20.94 2.93
N SER A 76 5.21 -21.99 2.25
CA SER A 76 3.91 -22.14 1.61
C SER A 76 3.52 -23.61 1.48
N GLY A 77 2.24 -23.89 1.45
CA GLY A 77 1.76 -25.26 1.33
C GLY A 77 0.25 -25.38 1.31
N GLU A 78 -0.17 -26.63 1.32
CA GLU A 78 -1.53 -27.04 1.57
C GLU A 78 -1.54 -27.97 2.79
N GLY A 79 -2.20 -27.54 3.87
CA GLY A 79 -2.08 -28.22 5.14
C GLY A 79 -3.34 -28.13 5.99
N ARG A 80 -3.33 -28.86 7.11
CA ARG A 80 -4.42 -28.90 8.08
C ARG A 80 -4.44 -27.61 8.90
N ILE A 81 -5.60 -26.96 8.91
CA ILE A 81 -5.85 -25.80 9.77
C ILE A 81 -6.73 -26.25 10.93
N ILE A 82 -6.13 -26.33 12.10
CA ILE A 82 -6.81 -26.70 13.36
C ILE A 82 -7.21 -25.40 14.06
N ARG A 83 -8.47 -25.26 14.41
CA ARG A 83 -9.03 -24.10 15.11
C ARG A 83 -9.98 -24.54 16.22
N LYS A 84 -9.88 -23.86 17.36
CA LYS A 84 -10.72 -24.12 18.53
C LYS A 84 -12.21 -24.07 18.14
N ASN A 85 -12.95 -25.11 18.53
CA ASN A 85 -14.40 -25.23 18.27
C ASN A 85 -14.80 -25.23 16.79
N ARG A 86 -13.89 -25.58 15.87
CA ARG A 86 -14.18 -25.67 14.43
C ARG A 86 -13.68 -26.98 13.86
N LYS A 87 -14.35 -27.46 12.79
CA LYS A 87 -13.88 -28.62 12.04
C LYS A 87 -12.52 -28.29 11.40
N THR A 88 -11.56 -29.21 11.55
CA THR A 88 -10.29 -29.17 10.82
C THR A 88 -10.54 -29.10 9.32
N LYS A 89 -9.86 -28.22 8.63
CA LYS A 89 -9.95 -28.07 7.17
C LYS A 89 -8.56 -28.07 6.55
N VAL A 90 -8.44 -28.71 5.40
CA VAL A 90 -7.25 -28.56 4.55
C VAL A 90 -7.41 -27.27 3.74
N ARG A 91 -6.35 -26.44 3.74
CA ARG A 91 -6.34 -25.12 3.05
C ARG A 91 -4.94 -24.84 2.51
N LYS A 92 -4.90 -24.13 1.37
CA LYS A 92 -3.67 -23.48 0.93
C LYS A 92 -3.34 -22.35 1.89
N TYR A 93 -2.07 -22.18 2.16
CA TYR A 93 -1.53 -21.10 2.97
C TYR A 93 -0.14 -20.72 2.48
N PHE A 94 0.26 -19.52 2.82
CA PHE A 94 1.67 -19.14 2.84
C PHE A 94 1.99 -18.30 4.08
N VAL A 95 3.25 -18.28 4.43
CA VAL A 95 3.80 -17.59 5.59
C VAL A 95 4.78 -16.56 5.10
N LEU A 96 4.60 -15.33 5.54
CA LEU A 96 5.45 -14.18 5.25
C LEU A 96 6.23 -13.77 6.49
N GLU A 97 7.34 -13.07 6.30
CA GLU A 97 7.90 -12.27 7.37
C GLU A 97 6.83 -11.35 7.98
N LYS A 98 6.93 -11.11 9.28
CA LYS A 98 5.97 -10.27 10.00
C LYS A 98 6.43 -8.81 9.93
N GLU A 99 5.54 -7.98 9.40
CA GLU A 99 5.77 -6.54 9.38
C GLU A 99 4.96 -5.89 10.52
N PRO A 100 5.64 -5.45 11.61
CA PRO A 100 4.96 -5.12 12.86
C PRO A 100 4.17 -3.83 12.80
N ASN A 101 4.45 -2.98 11.81
CA ASN A 101 3.90 -1.63 11.70
C ASN A 101 2.74 -1.52 10.71
N GLY A 102 2.23 -2.64 10.16
CA GLY A 102 1.04 -2.62 9.29
C GLY A 102 1.25 -1.88 7.98
N ASN A 103 0.17 -1.44 7.33
CA ASN A 103 0.21 -0.77 6.03
C ASN A 103 0.24 0.76 6.15
N ILE A 104 0.78 1.43 5.13
CA ILE A 104 0.92 2.91 5.12
C ILE A 104 -0.43 3.62 5.09
N LEU A 105 -1.46 3.02 4.48
CA LEU A 105 -2.77 3.67 4.35
C LEU A 105 -3.39 3.99 5.72
N ASP A 106 -3.26 3.08 6.68
CA ASP A 106 -3.79 3.26 8.02
C ASP A 106 -3.22 4.54 8.66
N TYR A 107 -1.92 4.80 8.49
CA TYR A 107 -1.28 6.03 9.02
C TYR A 107 -1.79 7.30 8.35
N ILE A 108 -2.01 7.27 7.03
CA ILE A 108 -2.56 8.41 6.29
C ILE A 108 -3.96 8.74 6.80
N TYR A 109 -4.78 7.72 7.09
CA TYR A 109 -6.09 7.90 7.69
C TYR A 109 -6.02 8.52 9.08
N PHE A 110 -5.17 7.98 9.97
CA PHE A 110 -5.04 8.48 11.33
C PHE A 110 -4.52 9.92 11.38
N LYS A 111 -3.53 10.25 10.56
CA LYS A 111 -2.98 11.61 10.47
C LYS A 111 -3.96 12.63 9.89
N LYS A 112 -4.97 12.21 9.15
CA LYS A 112 -5.92 13.10 8.42
C LYS A 112 -5.27 13.96 7.33
N GLY A 113 -4.23 13.46 6.72
CA GLY A 113 -3.49 14.12 5.65
C GLY A 113 -2.26 13.33 5.27
N GLY A 114 -1.65 13.68 4.15
CA GLY A 114 -0.41 13.07 3.70
C GLY A 114 0.77 13.38 4.62
N ILE A 115 1.89 12.71 4.37
CA ILE A 115 3.11 12.88 5.17
C ILE A 115 3.98 14.06 4.71
N GLY A 116 3.54 14.82 3.69
CA GLY A 116 4.27 15.92 3.09
C GLY A 116 5.38 15.49 2.14
N GLU A 117 5.92 16.43 1.35
CA GLU A 117 6.84 16.07 0.27
C GLU A 117 8.17 15.48 0.76
N LEU A 118 8.79 16.04 1.80
CA LEU A 118 10.11 15.58 2.24
C LEU A 118 10.08 14.12 2.70
N SER A 119 9.11 13.75 3.54
CA SER A 119 8.93 12.38 4.00
C SER A 119 8.52 11.45 2.85
N SER A 120 7.67 11.95 1.95
CA SER A 120 7.23 11.20 0.78
C SER A 120 8.37 10.89 -0.18
N LYS A 121 9.31 11.81 -0.39
CA LYS A 121 10.51 11.57 -1.23
C LYS A 121 11.27 10.34 -0.74
N ILE A 122 11.50 10.21 0.57
CA ILE A 122 12.27 9.11 1.16
C ILE A 122 11.50 7.79 1.06
N ILE A 123 10.24 7.77 1.49
CA ILE A 123 9.41 6.55 1.45
C ILE A 123 9.15 6.11 0.01
N PHE A 124 8.76 7.06 -0.85
CA PHE A 124 8.42 6.76 -2.24
C PHE A 124 9.63 6.28 -3.05
N GLN A 125 10.85 6.81 -2.78
CA GLN A 125 12.07 6.32 -3.41
C GLN A 125 12.31 4.83 -3.11
N LYS A 126 12.08 4.38 -1.88
CA LYS A 126 12.19 2.97 -1.49
C LYS A 126 11.13 2.10 -2.21
N ILE A 127 9.88 2.59 -2.29
CA ILE A 127 8.81 1.92 -3.06
C ILE A 127 9.21 1.79 -4.53
N LEU A 128 9.72 2.86 -5.14
CA LEU A 128 10.20 2.85 -6.53
C LEU A 128 11.31 1.82 -6.75
N ILE A 129 12.26 1.68 -5.82
CA ILE A 129 13.33 0.68 -5.91
C ILE A 129 12.73 -0.74 -5.87
N GLY A 130 11.71 -1.00 -5.04
CA GLY A 130 10.98 -2.27 -5.03
C GLY A 130 10.32 -2.58 -6.38
N ILE A 131 9.58 -1.62 -6.96
CA ILE A 131 8.96 -1.78 -8.28
C ILE A 131 10.00 -1.87 -9.39
N GLN A 132 11.11 -1.11 -9.31
CA GLN A 132 12.22 -1.24 -10.25
C GLN A 132 12.78 -2.65 -10.29
N CYS A 133 12.90 -3.30 -9.12
CA CYS A 133 13.35 -4.68 -9.03
C CYS A 133 12.39 -5.61 -9.81
N LEU A 134 11.08 -5.47 -9.64
CA LEU A 134 10.09 -6.24 -10.40
C LEU A 134 10.19 -5.99 -11.91
N HIS A 135 10.21 -4.72 -12.31
CA HIS A 135 10.24 -4.33 -13.72
C HIS A 135 11.51 -4.81 -14.45
N LYS A 136 12.68 -4.82 -13.76
CA LYS A 136 13.92 -5.40 -14.30
C LYS A 136 13.84 -6.89 -14.60
N HIS A 137 12.95 -7.60 -13.93
CA HIS A 137 12.67 -9.01 -14.15
C HIS A 137 11.38 -9.25 -14.98
N ASN A 138 10.93 -8.20 -15.69
CA ASN A 138 9.71 -8.24 -16.49
C ASN A 138 8.46 -8.68 -15.70
N ILE A 139 8.35 -8.30 -14.44
CA ILE A 139 7.17 -8.51 -13.62
C ILE A 139 6.50 -7.17 -13.38
N PHE A 140 5.17 -7.11 -13.53
CA PHE A 140 4.34 -5.99 -13.10
C PHE A 140 3.38 -6.44 -12.00
N HIS A 141 3.05 -5.52 -11.10
CA HIS A 141 2.30 -5.83 -9.87
C HIS A 141 0.78 -5.78 -10.04
N SER A 142 0.27 -4.83 -10.81
CA SER A 142 -1.15 -4.59 -11.14
C SER A 142 -2.09 -4.21 -9.98
N ASP A 143 -1.62 -4.10 -8.74
CA ASP A 143 -2.45 -3.63 -7.61
C ASP A 143 -1.61 -2.84 -6.60
N ILE A 144 -0.79 -1.89 -7.10
CA ILE A 144 0.02 -1.02 -6.24
C ILE A 144 -0.90 0.01 -5.57
N LYS A 145 -0.96 -0.04 -4.24
CA LYS A 145 -1.72 0.87 -3.38
C LYS A 145 -1.12 0.89 -1.98
N LEU A 146 -1.44 1.91 -1.19
CA LEU A 146 -0.88 2.04 0.17
C LEU A 146 -1.31 0.92 1.12
N ASP A 147 -2.45 0.25 0.87
CA ASP A 147 -2.87 -0.97 1.59
C ASP A 147 -1.89 -2.13 1.39
N ASN A 148 -1.25 -2.21 0.21
CA ASN A 148 -0.32 -3.25 -0.19
C ASN A 148 1.15 -2.84 0.02
N ILE A 149 1.38 -1.80 0.83
CA ILE A 149 2.71 -1.36 1.23
C ILE A 149 2.76 -1.37 2.76
N VAL A 150 3.42 -2.36 3.30
CA VAL A 150 3.58 -2.56 4.75
C VAL A 150 4.91 -1.98 5.23
N LEU A 151 5.02 -1.69 6.52
CA LEU A 151 6.21 -1.11 7.14
C LEU A 151 6.89 -2.12 8.06
N ASP A 152 8.18 -2.35 7.83
CA ASP A 152 9.00 -3.18 8.70
C ASP A 152 9.30 -2.48 10.05
N GLU A 153 10.07 -3.13 10.90
CA GLU A 153 10.48 -2.60 12.23
C GLU A 153 11.26 -1.27 12.16
N ASN A 154 11.87 -0.98 11.00
CA ASN A 154 12.60 0.24 10.73
C ASN A 154 11.79 1.28 9.94
N ILE A 155 10.45 1.07 9.84
CA ILE A 155 9.55 1.93 9.04
C ILE A 155 9.98 1.96 7.56
N SER A 156 10.65 0.93 7.09
CA SER A 156 10.98 0.77 5.68
C SER A 156 9.81 0.12 4.94
N PRO A 157 9.38 0.67 3.79
CA PRO A 157 8.24 0.12 3.07
C PRO A 157 8.60 -1.20 2.38
N LYS A 158 7.68 -2.16 2.44
CA LYS A 158 7.74 -3.42 1.69
C LYS A 158 6.46 -3.63 0.91
N ILE A 159 6.59 -3.93 -0.37
CA ILE A 159 5.49 -4.22 -1.28
C ILE A 159 4.99 -5.64 -1.04
N CYS A 160 3.69 -5.82 -0.87
CA CYS A 160 3.04 -7.11 -0.64
C CYS A 160 1.80 -7.29 -1.54
N ASP A 161 1.16 -8.48 -1.46
CA ASP A 161 -0.03 -8.87 -2.22
C ASP A 161 0.19 -9.00 -3.74
N PHE A 162 0.85 -10.09 -4.13
CA PHE A 162 1.19 -10.42 -5.51
C PHE A 162 0.09 -11.20 -6.25
N GLY A 163 -1.16 -11.16 -5.77
CA GLY A 163 -2.27 -11.92 -6.34
C GLY A 163 -2.57 -11.57 -7.81
N TYR A 164 -2.31 -10.33 -8.21
CA TYR A 164 -2.48 -9.84 -9.58
C TYR A 164 -1.17 -9.63 -10.34
N ALA A 165 -0.04 -9.94 -9.73
CA ALA A 165 1.26 -9.79 -10.39
C ALA A 165 1.42 -10.81 -11.53
N CYS A 166 2.06 -10.38 -12.61
CA CYS A 166 2.29 -11.20 -13.80
C CYS A 166 3.66 -10.91 -14.41
N PHE A 167 4.19 -11.92 -15.11
CA PHE A 167 5.27 -11.68 -16.08
C PHE A 167 4.76 -10.86 -17.26
N TYR A 168 5.53 -9.88 -17.67
CA TYR A 168 5.23 -9.08 -18.85
C TYR A 168 5.43 -9.89 -20.12
N SER A 169 4.43 -9.89 -20.97
CA SER A 169 4.52 -10.32 -22.36
C SER A 169 3.66 -9.39 -23.23
N PRO A 170 3.86 -9.33 -24.54
CA PRO A 170 3.00 -8.54 -25.44
C PRO A 170 1.51 -8.92 -25.40
N GLU A 171 1.20 -10.12 -24.90
CA GLU A 171 -0.16 -10.66 -24.78
C GLU A 171 -0.69 -10.58 -23.34
N SER A 172 0.09 -9.98 -22.41
CA SER A 172 -0.33 -9.81 -21.01
C SER A 172 -1.60 -8.97 -20.94
N LYS A 173 -2.52 -9.41 -20.09
CA LYS A 173 -3.76 -8.71 -19.79
C LYS A 173 -3.78 -8.34 -18.32
N CYS A 174 -4.44 -7.25 -17.99
CA CYS A 174 -4.76 -6.97 -16.60
C CYS A 174 -5.78 -8.00 -16.09
N ILE A 175 -5.40 -8.75 -15.08
CA ILE A 175 -6.25 -9.80 -14.49
C ILE A 175 -7.05 -9.33 -13.28
N GLY A 176 -6.90 -8.05 -12.87
CA GLY A 176 -7.60 -7.50 -11.73
C GLY A 176 -6.99 -6.19 -11.23
N GLY A 177 -7.07 -5.98 -9.93
CA GLY A 177 -6.61 -4.78 -9.24
C GLY A 177 -7.76 -3.91 -8.72
N THR A 178 -7.43 -2.94 -7.88
CA THR A 178 -8.40 -2.07 -7.21
C THR A 178 -8.90 -0.97 -8.16
N LYS A 179 -10.18 -1.02 -8.53
CA LYS A 179 -10.78 -0.19 -9.61
C LYS A 179 -10.49 1.30 -9.55
N ILE A 180 -10.44 1.89 -8.35
CA ILE A 180 -10.19 3.33 -8.19
C ILE A 180 -8.76 3.74 -8.52
N TYR A 181 -7.82 2.79 -8.52
CA TYR A 181 -6.41 3.01 -8.85
C TYR A 181 -6.03 2.47 -10.24
N GLN A 182 -6.90 1.65 -10.87
CA GLN A 182 -6.60 1.02 -12.15
C GLN A 182 -6.29 2.06 -13.23
N PRO A 183 -5.30 1.83 -14.07
CA PRO A 183 -5.06 2.71 -15.21
C PRO A 183 -6.21 2.61 -16.23
N PRO A 184 -6.51 3.70 -16.96
CA PRO A 184 -7.68 3.78 -17.82
C PRO A 184 -7.69 2.76 -18.97
N GLU A 185 -6.51 2.30 -19.39
CA GLU A 185 -6.33 1.30 -20.45
C GLU A 185 -6.62 -0.14 -20.02
N VAL A 186 -6.91 -0.42 -18.77
CA VAL A 186 -7.23 -1.78 -18.28
C VAL A 186 -8.34 -2.46 -19.09
N ASN A 187 -9.28 -1.67 -19.62
CA ASN A 187 -10.37 -2.17 -20.45
C ASN A 187 -9.98 -2.29 -21.94
N ASP A 188 -8.80 -1.85 -22.33
CA ASP A 188 -8.27 -1.96 -23.69
C ASP A 188 -7.31 -3.15 -23.79
N GLU A 189 -7.88 -4.33 -24.02
CA GLU A 189 -7.13 -5.60 -24.09
C GLU A 189 -6.00 -5.62 -25.13
N LYS A 190 -6.04 -4.71 -26.12
CA LYS A 190 -5.04 -4.66 -27.22
C LYS A 190 -3.82 -3.81 -26.88
N ASN A 191 -3.96 -2.87 -25.95
CA ASN A 191 -2.94 -1.86 -25.66
C ASN A 191 -2.50 -1.85 -24.19
N PHE A 192 -2.82 -2.91 -23.41
CA PHE A 192 -2.42 -2.98 -22.01
C PHE A 192 -0.92 -3.26 -21.88
N ASP A 193 -0.23 -2.33 -21.25
CA ASP A 193 1.17 -2.46 -20.83
C ASP A 193 1.21 -2.44 -19.30
N GLY A 194 1.37 -3.60 -18.66
CA GLY A 194 1.35 -3.72 -17.20
C GLY A 194 2.49 -2.95 -16.50
N ILE A 195 3.66 -2.85 -17.15
CA ILE A 195 4.79 -2.05 -16.64
C ILE A 195 4.40 -0.56 -16.60
N LYS A 196 3.76 -0.05 -17.65
CA LYS A 196 3.25 1.33 -17.69
C LYS A 196 2.01 1.51 -16.81
N GLY A 197 1.21 0.44 -16.64
CA GLY A 197 0.10 0.40 -15.68
C GLY A 197 0.57 0.63 -14.25
N ASP A 198 1.64 -0.02 -13.82
CA ASP A 198 2.23 0.18 -12.49
C ASP A 198 2.65 1.63 -12.24
N ILE A 199 3.13 2.36 -13.26
CA ILE A 199 3.47 3.78 -13.13
C ILE A 199 2.23 4.64 -12.81
N PHE A 200 1.08 4.31 -13.39
CA PHE A 200 -0.18 5.00 -13.09
C PHE A 200 -0.68 4.71 -11.65
N TYR A 201 -0.59 3.46 -11.21
CA TYR A 201 -0.85 3.11 -9.80
C TYR A 201 0.04 3.91 -8.85
N LEU A 202 1.34 4.01 -9.17
CA LEU A 202 2.31 4.77 -8.38
C LEU A 202 2.00 6.27 -8.34
N ALA A 203 1.41 6.87 -9.40
CA ALA A 203 0.96 8.26 -9.36
C ALA A 203 -0.12 8.47 -8.30
N SER A 204 -1.08 7.55 -8.21
CA SER A 204 -2.13 7.59 -7.17
C SER A 204 -1.55 7.41 -5.77
N VAL A 205 -0.61 6.48 -5.60
CA VAL A 205 0.13 6.28 -4.34
C VAL A 205 0.87 7.55 -3.94
N LEU A 206 1.58 8.19 -4.88
CA LEU A 206 2.34 9.43 -4.64
C LEU A 206 1.43 10.55 -4.12
N MET A 207 0.27 10.75 -4.76
CA MET A 207 -0.69 11.78 -4.34
C MET A 207 -1.22 11.52 -2.93
N ILE A 208 -1.70 10.31 -2.64
CA ILE A 208 -2.28 9.98 -1.34
C ILE A 208 -1.19 10.03 -0.25
N LEU A 209 0.00 9.50 -0.51
CA LEU A 209 1.12 9.52 0.44
C LEU A 209 1.50 10.96 0.81
N THR A 210 1.60 11.84 -0.19
CA THR A 210 2.10 13.21 0.00
C THR A 210 1.02 14.15 0.53
N ALA A 211 -0.17 14.13 -0.07
CA ALA A 211 -1.24 15.09 0.20
C ALA A 211 -2.40 14.52 1.06
N GLY A 212 -2.47 13.19 1.21
CA GLY A 212 -3.52 12.52 1.99
C GLY A 212 -4.88 12.46 1.31
N ILE A 213 -4.97 12.79 0.03
CA ILE A 213 -6.20 12.71 -0.77
C ILE A 213 -5.93 12.04 -2.11
N PRO A 214 -6.92 11.34 -2.69
CA PRO A 214 -6.80 10.77 -4.02
C PRO A 214 -6.76 11.84 -5.10
N ALA A 215 -6.07 11.54 -6.20
CA ALA A 215 -5.96 12.43 -7.36
C ALA A 215 -7.30 12.60 -8.12
N PHE A 216 -8.14 11.59 -8.06
CA PHE A 216 -9.48 11.50 -8.67
C PHE A 216 -10.28 10.39 -7.97
N SER A 217 -11.60 10.35 -8.15
CA SER A 217 -12.43 9.27 -7.59
C SER A 217 -12.44 8.02 -8.48
N LYS A 218 -12.38 8.22 -9.80
CA LYS A 218 -12.35 7.14 -10.80
C LYS A 218 -11.52 7.57 -12.02
N PRO A 219 -10.71 6.68 -12.61
CA PRO A 219 -9.94 6.99 -13.81
C PRO A 219 -10.82 6.93 -15.09
N THR A 220 -11.92 7.69 -15.10
CA THR A 220 -12.89 7.75 -16.19
C THR A 220 -13.21 9.20 -16.56
N LYS A 221 -13.63 9.43 -17.80
CA LYS A 221 -14.02 10.76 -18.30
C LYS A 221 -15.19 11.40 -17.54
N SER A 222 -15.97 10.62 -16.80
CA SER A 222 -17.06 11.13 -15.95
C SER A 222 -16.55 11.78 -14.65
N ASP A 223 -15.32 11.46 -14.22
CA ASP A 223 -14.70 12.11 -13.08
C ASP A 223 -14.13 13.48 -13.49
N SER A 224 -14.50 14.51 -12.76
CA SER A 224 -14.16 15.91 -13.10
C SER A 224 -12.67 16.25 -12.92
N TYR A 225 -11.92 15.48 -12.11
CA TYR A 225 -10.47 15.61 -11.96
C TYR A 225 -9.76 14.79 -13.03
N PHE A 226 -10.13 13.51 -13.19
CA PHE A 226 -9.52 12.66 -14.19
C PHE A 226 -9.76 13.17 -15.62
N LYS A 227 -10.92 13.76 -15.89
CA LYS A 227 -11.21 14.38 -17.19
C LYS A 227 -10.15 15.43 -17.58
N LYS A 228 -9.60 16.17 -16.62
CA LYS A 228 -8.54 17.14 -16.89
C LYS A 228 -7.22 16.48 -17.27
N ILE A 229 -6.90 15.34 -16.65
CA ILE A 229 -5.73 14.53 -17.02
C ILE A 229 -5.93 13.95 -18.43
N TYR A 230 -7.14 13.46 -18.73
CA TYR A 230 -7.49 12.93 -20.04
C TYR A 230 -7.38 14.00 -21.15
N ASP A 231 -7.87 15.23 -20.89
CA ASP A 231 -7.86 16.35 -21.83
C ASP A 231 -6.53 17.14 -21.81
N ASP A 232 -5.51 16.68 -21.10
CA ASP A 232 -4.19 17.31 -20.91
C ASP A 232 -4.28 18.78 -20.40
N GLN A 233 -5.21 19.02 -19.46
CA GLN A 233 -5.49 20.34 -18.90
C GLN A 233 -4.76 20.56 -17.57
N TYR A 234 -3.41 20.63 -17.61
CA TYR A 234 -2.53 20.72 -16.43
C TYR A 234 -2.94 21.84 -15.47
N GLU A 235 -3.03 23.08 -15.96
CA GLU A 235 -3.34 24.26 -15.12
C GLU A 235 -4.72 24.15 -14.47
N LEU A 236 -5.73 23.69 -15.21
CA LEU A 236 -7.09 23.53 -14.68
C LEU A 236 -7.17 22.42 -13.63
N TYR A 237 -6.36 21.38 -13.76
CA TYR A 237 -6.27 20.31 -12.76
C TYR A 237 -5.67 20.85 -11.46
N TRP A 238 -4.49 21.49 -11.54
CA TRP A 238 -3.79 21.96 -10.35
C TRP A 238 -4.48 23.13 -9.68
N ASN A 239 -5.06 24.07 -10.41
CA ASN A 239 -5.89 25.14 -9.82
C ASN A 239 -7.05 24.57 -8.99
N LYS A 240 -7.69 23.50 -9.49
CA LYS A 240 -8.76 22.83 -8.77
C LYS A 240 -8.22 22.02 -7.57
N MET A 241 -7.10 21.34 -7.71
CA MET A 241 -6.46 20.60 -6.61
C MET A 241 -5.96 21.52 -5.51
N ASP A 242 -5.25 22.59 -5.85
CA ASP A 242 -4.74 23.58 -4.89
C ASP A 242 -5.85 24.21 -4.05
N SER A 243 -7.07 24.36 -4.61
CA SER A 243 -8.22 24.91 -3.88
C SER A 243 -8.75 23.99 -2.76
N ILE A 244 -8.44 22.70 -2.80
CA ILE A 244 -8.87 21.70 -1.79
C ILE A 244 -7.75 21.18 -0.92
N LEU A 245 -6.48 21.35 -1.33
CA LEU A 245 -5.31 20.94 -0.57
C LEU A 245 -5.05 21.92 0.59
N ASN A 246 -4.65 21.35 1.73
CA ASN A 246 -4.20 22.16 2.88
C ASN A 246 -2.67 22.34 2.90
N ILE A 247 -2.00 21.91 1.84
CA ILE A 247 -0.55 22.01 1.65
C ILE A 247 -0.27 22.58 0.24
N THR A 248 0.85 23.27 0.14
CA THR A 248 1.36 23.69 -1.17
C THR A 248 2.29 22.62 -1.70
N LEU A 249 2.00 22.12 -2.90
CA LEU A 249 2.83 21.16 -3.60
C LEU A 249 3.82 21.87 -4.52
N SER A 250 5.08 21.39 -4.53
CA SER A 250 6.12 21.99 -5.37
C SER A 250 5.85 21.79 -6.87
N PRO A 251 6.36 22.68 -7.74
CA PRO A 251 6.26 22.51 -9.18
C PRO A 251 6.83 21.16 -9.65
N GLU A 252 7.91 20.70 -9.03
CA GLU A 252 8.56 19.42 -9.33
C GLU A 252 7.66 18.23 -8.96
N PHE A 253 6.92 18.30 -7.85
CA PHE A 253 5.92 17.30 -7.50
C PHE A 253 4.82 17.24 -8.56
N LYS A 254 4.27 18.39 -8.92
CA LYS A 254 3.19 18.53 -9.89
C LYS A 254 3.58 17.99 -11.26
N ASP A 255 4.80 18.29 -11.70
CA ASP A 255 5.37 17.78 -12.96
C ASP A 255 5.55 16.25 -12.94
N LEU A 256 6.15 15.72 -11.86
CA LEU A 256 6.34 14.28 -11.69
C LEU A 256 5.00 13.53 -11.72
N PHE A 257 4.05 13.97 -10.89
CA PHE A 257 2.72 13.38 -10.84
C PHE A 257 2.04 13.38 -12.21
N TRP A 258 2.07 14.52 -12.91
CA TRP A 258 1.44 14.66 -14.21
C TRP A 258 1.98 13.70 -15.26
N LYS A 259 3.30 13.55 -15.31
CA LYS A 259 3.96 12.60 -16.21
C LYS A 259 3.59 11.15 -15.89
N MET A 260 3.54 10.79 -14.61
CA MET A 260 3.18 9.43 -14.18
C MET A 260 1.70 9.11 -14.41
N ALA A 261 0.81 10.08 -14.19
CA ALA A 261 -0.64 9.95 -14.34
C ALA A 261 -1.13 10.11 -15.80
N SER A 262 -0.24 10.26 -16.78
CA SER A 262 -0.62 10.45 -18.18
C SER A 262 -1.64 9.42 -18.63
N PHE A 263 -2.70 9.88 -19.34
CA PHE A 263 -3.70 9.01 -19.94
C PHE A 263 -3.05 8.03 -20.94
N GLU A 264 -2.09 8.49 -21.73
CA GLU A 264 -1.38 7.68 -22.70
C GLU A 264 -0.26 6.87 -22.00
N PRO A 265 -0.29 5.52 -21.98
CA PRO A 265 0.72 4.71 -21.30
C PRO A 265 2.15 4.97 -21.80
N LYS A 266 2.32 5.20 -23.10
CA LYS A 266 3.63 5.46 -23.72
C LYS A 266 4.31 6.75 -23.24
N LYS A 267 3.53 7.72 -22.78
CA LYS A 267 4.05 8.99 -22.21
C LYS A 267 4.52 8.84 -20.77
N ARG A 268 4.09 7.79 -20.06
CA ARG A 268 4.51 7.55 -18.67
C ARG A 268 6.00 7.20 -18.64
N PRO A 269 6.79 7.82 -17.74
CA PRO A 269 8.23 7.54 -17.62
C PRO A 269 8.48 6.11 -17.12
N THR A 270 9.71 5.61 -17.28
CA THR A 270 10.16 4.40 -16.58
C THR A 270 10.58 4.74 -15.15
N ILE A 271 10.69 3.72 -14.27
CA ILE A 271 11.16 3.93 -12.89
C ILE A 271 12.54 4.59 -12.86
N ASP A 272 13.45 4.24 -13.78
CA ASP A 272 14.78 4.84 -13.86
C ASP A 272 14.74 6.35 -14.16
N ILE A 273 13.77 6.79 -14.95
CA ILE A 273 13.54 8.22 -15.24
C ILE A 273 12.91 8.90 -14.02
N ILE A 274 11.95 8.25 -13.35
CA ILE A 274 11.31 8.77 -12.14
C ILE A 274 12.33 8.99 -11.02
N LEU A 275 13.20 8.02 -10.76
CA LEU A 275 14.24 8.11 -9.72
C LEU A 275 15.26 9.24 -9.96
N LYS A 276 15.41 9.70 -11.21
CA LYS A 276 16.26 10.82 -11.60
C LYS A 276 15.51 12.16 -11.72
N HIS A 277 14.21 12.17 -11.41
CA HIS A 277 13.42 13.38 -11.55
C HIS A 277 13.84 14.46 -10.56
N PRO A 278 13.81 15.76 -10.93
CA PRO A 278 14.21 16.89 -10.08
C PRO A 278 13.54 16.89 -8.69
N TRP A 279 12.36 16.34 -8.56
CA TRP A 279 11.66 16.22 -7.28
C TRP A 279 12.47 15.49 -6.20
N PHE A 280 13.37 14.58 -6.59
CA PHE A 280 14.24 13.85 -5.66
C PHE A 280 15.59 14.53 -5.40
N ASN A 281 15.93 15.63 -6.09
CA ASN A 281 17.27 16.26 -5.99
C ASN A 281 17.62 16.61 -4.55
N GLU A 282 16.69 17.20 -3.79
CA GLU A 282 16.93 17.59 -2.39
C GLU A 282 17.43 16.42 -1.54
N ILE A 283 16.73 15.27 -1.56
CA ILE A 283 17.12 14.12 -0.74
C ILE A 283 18.38 13.43 -1.28
N ASN A 284 18.57 13.41 -2.60
CA ASN A 284 19.77 12.85 -3.22
C ASN A 284 21.00 13.68 -2.88
N ASP A 285 20.89 15.01 -2.88
CA ASP A 285 21.95 15.94 -2.48
C ASP A 285 22.27 15.83 -0.98
N ILE A 286 21.24 15.74 -0.13
CA ILE A 286 21.44 15.52 1.31
C ILE A 286 22.16 14.18 1.53
N LYS A 287 21.70 13.11 0.91
CA LYS A 287 22.29 11.78 1.04
C LYS A 287 23.76 11.75 0.59
N LYS A 288 24.09 12.45 -0.49
CA LYS A 288 25.45 12.52 -1.04
C LYS A 288 26.38 13.39 -0.22
N ASN A 289 25.93 14.59 0.16
CA ASN A 289 26.79 15.64 0.71
C ASN A 289 26.75 15.70 2.24
N ASN A 290 25.71 15.17 2.87
CA ASN A 290 25.55 15.13 4.32
C ASN A 290 24.80 13.86 4.77
N PRO A 291 25.44 12.66 4.70
CA PRO A 291 24.81 11.39 5.05
C PRO A 291 24.19 11.38 6.46
N LYS A 292 24.86 12.02 7.43
CA LYS A 292 24.37 12.13 8.80
C LYS A 292 23.01 12.87 8.88
N LYS A 293 22.86 13.95 8.12
CA LYS A 293 21.56 14.66 8.02
C LYS A 293 20.50 13.77 7.37
N PHE A 294 20.87 12.92 6.42
CA PHE A 294 19.94 11.98 5.81
C PHE A 294 19.45 10.94 6.84
N GLU A 295 20.36 10.36 7.62
CA GLU A 295 20.03 9.45 8.73
C GLU A 295 19.10 10.12 9.75
N GLU A 296 19.39 11.39 10.14
CA GLU A 296 18.53 12.16 11.04
C GLU A 296 17.12 12.37 10.47
N LEU A 297 16.97 12.51 9.14
CA LEU A 297 15.65 12.60 8.48
C LEU A 297 14.94 11.26 8.51
N GLU A 298 15.62 10.16 8.23
CA GLU A 298 15.03 8.81 8.33
C GLU A 298 14.57 8.52 9.78
N GLU A 299 15.37 8.86 10.79
CA GLU A 299 14.99 8.71 12.21
C GLU A 299 13.78 9.58 12.60
N LYS A 300 13.68 10.81 12.08
CA LYS A 300 12.50 11.65 12.29
C LYS A 300 11.23 11.05 11.67
N ILE A 301 11.36 10.47 10.48
CA ILE A 301 10.26 9.77 9.82
C ILE A 301 9.89 8.53 10.62
N LYS A 302 10.87 7.74 11.05
CA LYS A 302 10.67 6.58 11.92
C LYS A 302 9.91 6.94 13.19
N LYS A 303 10.38 7.96 13.91
CA LYS A 303 9.73 8.46 15.11
C LYS A 303 8.29 8.88 14.83
N PHE A 304 8.05 9.64 13.75
CA PHE A 304 6.72 10.09 13.38
C PHE A 304 5.73 8.91 13.18
N PHE A 305 6.14 7.84 12.48
CA PHE A 305 5.30 6.67 12.31
C PHE A 305 5.14 5.88 13.62
N THR A 306 6.19 5.76 14.43
CA THR A 306 6.13 5.09 15.74
C THR A 306 5.16 5.78 16.67
N ASP A 307 5.23 7.12 16.79
CA ASP A 307 4.32 7.91 17.61
C ASP A 307 2.85 7.73 17.14
N LEU A 308 2.61 7.62 15.83
CA LEU A 308 1.28 7.32 15.29
C LEU A 308 0.80 5.90 15.60
N VAL A 309 1.69 4.90 15.57
CA VAL A 309 1.37 3.50 15.94
C VAL A 309 0.92 3.42 17.39
N GLU A 310 1.65 4.09 18.30
CA GLU A 310 1.33 4.11 19.73
C GLU A 310 -0.03 4.77 19.95
N PHE A 311 -0.27 5.92 19.36
CA PHE A 311 -1.56 6.62 19.42
C PHE A 311 -2.74 5.73 18.95
N VAL A 312 -2.57 5.02 17.84
CA VAL A 312 -3.61 4.12 17.30
C VAL A 312 -3.91 2.95 18.25
N LYS A 313 -2.89 2.41 18.93
CA LYS A 313 -3.04 1.30 19.88
C LYS A 313 -3.73 1.72 21.17
N GLU A 314 -3.51 2.95 21.63
CA GLU A 314 -4.09 3.47 22.87
C GLU A 314 -5.58 3.82 22.75
N ASP A 315 -6.03 4.33 21.59
CA ASP A 315 -7.39 4.86 21.44
C ASP A 315 -8.48 3.82 21.10
N ASN A 316 -8.16 2.52 20.93
CA ASN A 316 -9.13 1.47 20.55
C ASN A 316 -10.11 1.91 19.44
N ILE A 317 -9.65 2.74 18.50
CA ILE A 317 -10.48 3.25 17.41
C ILE A 317 -10.79 2.08 16.46
N GLU A 318 -12.05 1.64 16.46
CA GLU A 318 -12.54 0.75 15.40
C GLU A 318 -12.24 1.38 14.05
N VAL A 319 -11.33 0.77 13.31
CA VAL A 319 -11.01 1.15 11.93
C VAL A 319 -12.32 1.16 11.15
N LEU A 320 -12.71 2.30 10.63
CA LEU A 320 -13.84 2.44 9.72
C LEU A 320 -13.72 1.35 8.66
N LYS A 321 -14.72 0.48 8.58
CA LYS A 321 -14.68 -0.72 7.74
C LYS A 321 -14.44 -0.32 6.29
N LYS A 322 -13.62 -1.08 5.60
CA LYS A 322 -13.27 -0.94 4.19
C LYS A 322 -14.49 -0.81 3.26
N GLU A 323 -15.67 -1.25 3.71
CA GLU A 323 -16.95 -1.18 3.02
C GLU A 323 -17.46 0.24 2.78
N ASP A 324 -17.04 1.22 3.60
CA ASP A 324 -17.44 2.62 3.44
C ASP A 324 -16.67 3.34 2.31
N LEU A 325 -15.59 2.74 1.81
CA LEU A 325 -14.73 3.31 0.75
C LEU A 325 -15.13 2.88 -0.67
N GLU A 326 -15.93 1.83 -0.80
CA GLU A 326 -16.40 1.32 -2.10
C GLU A 326 -17.64 2.07 -2.61
N SER A 327 -18.23 2.97 -1.81
CA SER A 327 -19.39 3.77 -2.18
C SER A 327 -19.01 5.12 -2.83
N GLN A 328 -19.70 5.42 -3.82
CA GLN A 328 -19.80 6.47 -4.86
C GLN A 328 -19.24 7.89 -4.62
N ASN A 329 -18.27 8.22 -3.81
CA ASN A 329 -17.59 9.52 -3.87
C ASN A 329 -16.39 9.57 -2.92
N VAL A 330 -15.29 8.93 -3.33
CA VAL A 330 -14.08 8.83 -2.49
C VAL A 330 -13.59 10.21 -2.03
N ILE A 331 -13.68 11.25 -2.87
CA ILE A 331 -13.29 12.62 -2.48
C ILE A 331 -14.28 13.22 -1.47
N GLU A 332 -15.60 12.99 -1.63
CA GLU A 332 -16.60 13.44 -0.65
C GLU A 332 -16.50 12.65 0.66
N VAL A 333 -16.25 11.34 0.61
CA VAL A 333 -15.99 10.52 1.80
C VAL A 333 -14.75 11.01 2.55
N PHE A 334 -13.66 11.34 1.86
CA PHE A 334 -12.49 11.97 2.49
C PHE A 334 -12.82 13.35 3.09
N GLN A 335 -13.67 14.15 2.45
CA GLN A 335 -14.13 15.43 2.98
C GLN A 335 -15.06 15.26 4.19
N ILE A 336 -15.97 14.29 4.15
CA ILE A 336 -16.87 13.94 5.28
C ILE A 336 -16.06 13.42 6.46
N ILE A 337 -15.11 12.53 6.25
CA ILE A 337 -14.19 12.04 7.27
C ILE A 337 -13.39 13.21 7.87
N LYS A 338 -12.92 14.15 7.06
CA LYS A 338 -12.26 15.37 7.50
C LYS A 338 -13.18 16.25 8.37
N MET A 339 -14.45 16.36 8.01
CA MET A 339 -15.47 17.16 8.74
C MET A 339 -15.86 16.51 10.08
N ILE A 340 -16.07 15.18 10.12
CA ILE A 340 -16.37 14.43 11.35
C ILE A 340 -15.22 14.55 12.34
N LYS A 341 -14.01 14.50 11.83
CA LYS A 341 -12.79 14.61 12.66
C LYS A 341 -12.53 16.03 13.16
N LEU A 342 -12.89 17.06 12.39
CA LEU A 342 -12.91 18.45 12.90
C LEU A 342 -13.89 18.61 14.08
N LEU A 343 -15.07 17.99 13.98
CA LEU A 343 -16.07 17.99 15.04
C LEU A 343 -15.57 17.30 16.32
N ILE A 344 -14.88 16.17 16.21
CA ILE A 344 -14.27 15.46 17.36
C ILE A 344 -13.15 16.32 17.97
N GLN A 345 -12.32 17.00 17.19
CA GLN A 345 -11.28 17.91 17.68
C GLN A 345 -11.87 19.14 18.39
N MET A 346 -12.97 19.69 17.89
CA MET A 346 -13.67 20.78 18.54
C MET A 346 -14.32 20.34 19.86
N GLN A 347 -14.80 19.10 19.96
CA GLN A 347 -15.32 18.55 21.22
C GLN A 347 -14.21 18.31 22.24
N SER A 348 -13.02 17.83 21.83
CA SER A 348 -11.88 17.67 22.74
C SER A 348 -11.27 19.02 23.17
N LEU A 349 -11.27 20.04 22.30
CA LEU A 349 -10.88 21.40 22.69
C LEU A 349 -11.89 22.05 23.68
N ASN A 350 -13.19 21.80 23.50
CA ASN A 350 -14.21 22.30 24.44
C ASN A 350 -14.13 21.61 25.80
N LEU A 351 -13.69 20.36 25.87
CA LEU A 351 -13.41 19.66 27.15
C LEU A 351 -12.15 20.19 27.85
N LEU A 352 -11.17 20.73 27.14
CA LEU A 352 -9.96 21.35 27.68
C LEU A 352 -10.18 22.80 28.12
N ILE A 353 -11.25 23.47 27.67
CA ILE A 353 -11.63 24.84 28.06
C ILE A 353 -12.56 24.81 29.31
N LEU A 354 -13.11 23.64 29.65
CA LEU A 354 -14.01 23.44 30.80
C LEU A 354 -13.32 22.76 32.00
N GLN A 355 -12.01 22.56 31.96
CA GLN A 355 -11.13 22.24 33.07
C GLN A 355 -10.19 23.43 33.37
#